data_2d5d5b092adf0f6c45d96212cd91e6a6
#
_entry.id   2d5d5b092adf0f6c45d96212cd91e6a6
#
_cell.length_a   1.000
_cell.length_b   1.000
_cell.length_c   1.000
_cell.angle_alpha   90.00
_cell.angle_beta   90.00
_cell.angle_gamma   90.00
#
_symmetry.space_group_name_H-M   'P 1'
#
loop_
_entity.id
_entity.type
_entity.pdbx_description
1 polymer ?
#
loop_
_entity_poly.entity_id
_entity_poly.type
_entity_poly.pdbx_seq_one_letter_code
_entity_poly.pdbx_strand_id
1 'polypeptide(L)'
;MGLSSEQWTALNEDENKPMYNRFRQVWCPGSTFKPITAAVGLESGAIDPMEDYGNVGLSWQKDASWGSYYVTTLHAYEPVILENALIYSDNIYFAKAALKIGSEEMESSLTGLGFNEELPFEIKMAESQYSNSEGIETEIQLADSGYGQGQVLVNPLHMACIYSAFCNEGNVIKPYLVYQNEATAEYWIPGAFSNETASRVLEGTKKVVNDSNGTGYAAHRDDILLAGKTGTAEIKASKDDISGTELGWFAIFTAEDTVERPILIISMVEDVKGRGGSGYVVKKDGLVLEEWFSSN
;
A
#
# COMPACT_ATOMS: atom_id res chain seq x y z
N MET A 1 -35.06 14.51 6.22
CA MET A 1 -35.29 13.90 4.91
C MET A 1 -34.79 12.45 5.01
N GLY A 2 -35.58 11.49 4.55
CA GLY A 2 -35.27 10.07 4.56
C GLY A 2 -35.43 9.48 3.15
N LEU A 3 -35.02 8.24 2.93
CA LEU A 3 -35.29 7.51 1.69
C LEU A 3 -36.73 7.00 1.68
N SER A 4 -37.40 7.04 0.52
CA SER A 4 -38.65 6.30 0.34
C SER A 4 -38.38 4.79 0.36
N SER A 5 -39.41 3.98 0.60
CA SER A 5 -39.25 2.51 0.53
C SER A 5 -38.80 2.03 -0.83
N GLU A 6 -39.21 2.66 -1.92
CA GLU A 6 -38.78 2.34 -3.27
C GLU A 6 -37.31 2.69 -3.49
N GLN A 7 -36.84 3.86 -3.02
CA GLN A 7 -35.43 4.24 -3.09
C GLN A 7 -34.55 3.31 -2.26
N TRP A 8 -35.02 2.91 -1.06
CA TRP A 8 -34.31 1.95 -0.21
C TRP A 8 -34.16 0.59 -0.90
N THR A 9 -35.25 0.08 -1.48
CA THR A 9 -35.24 -1.19 -2.21
C THR A 9 -34.27 -1.10 -3.42
N ALA A 10 -34.36 -0.05 -4.23
CA ALA A 10 -33.48 0.15 -5.37
C ALA A 10 -32.00 0.16 -4.97
N LEU A 11 -31.63 0.82 -3.87
CA LEU A 11 -30.22 0.86 -3.38
C LEU A 11 -29.75 -0.50 -2.87
N ASN A 12 -30.63 -1.31 -2.26
CA ASN A 12 -30.24 -2.64 -1.75
C ASN A 12 -30.15 -3.71 -2.85
N GLU A 13 -30.93 -3.54 -3.93
CA GLU A 13 -30.95 -4.47 -5.07
C GLU A 13 -29.96 -4.06 -6.19
N ASP A 14 -29.30 -2.90 -6.07
CA ASP A 14 -28.30 -2.44 -7.03
C ASP A 14 -27.07 -3.35 -7.04
N GLU A 15 -26.74 -3.87 -8.22
CA GLU A 15 -25.58 -4.77 -8.44
C GLU A 15 -24.24 -4.11 -8.05
N ASN A 16 -24.14 -2.77 -8.11
CA ASN A 16 -22.96 -2.02 -7.66
C ASN A 16 -22.85 -1.89 -6.15
N LYS A 17 -23.82 -2.40 -5.39
CA LYS A 17 -23.84 -2.42 -3.93
C LYS A 17 -23.48 -1.05 -3.30
N PRO A 18 -24.22 0.04 -3.60
CA PRO A 18 -23.87 1.37 -3.09
C PRO A 18 -24.00 1.49 -1.56
N MET A 19 -24.77 0.58 -0.93
CA MET A 19 -24.90 0.49 0.54
C MET A 19 -23.77 -0.27 1.21
N TYR A 20 -22.87 -0.92 0.44
CA TYR A 20 -21.74 -1.64 0.97
C TYR A 20 -20.63 -0.67 1.37
N ASN A 21 -20.32 -0.60 2.66
CA ASN A 21 -19.29 0.30 3.17
C ASN A 21 -17.90 -0.28 2.93
N ARG A 22 -17.28 0.11 1.81
CA ARG A 22 -15.96 -0.34 1.38
C ARG A 22 -14.83 0.07 2.31
N PHE A 23 -14.99 1.20 3.00
CA PHE A 23 -14.02 1.70 3.98
C PHE A 23 -13.84 0.75 5.17
N ARG A 24 -14.90 0.01 5.53
CA ARG A 24 -14.86 -0.95 6.65
C ARG A 24 -14.31 -2.31 6.28
N GLN A 25 -14.04 -2.58 5.02
CA GLN A 25 -13.62 -3.88 4.51
C GLN A 25 -12.11 -3.98 4.34
N VAL A 26 -11.64 -5.17 4.00
CA VAL A 26 -10.25 -5.43 3.64
C VAL A 26 -10.14 -5.76 2.16
N TRP A 27 -9.03 -5.36 1.56
CA TRP A 27 -8.79 -5.43 0.12
C TRP A 27 -7.34 -5.81 -0.15
N CYS A 28 -7.08 -6.46 -1.28
CA CYS A 28 -5.73 -6.73 -1.74
C CYS A 28 -5.02 -5.40 -2.06
N PRO A 29 -3.90 -5.06 -1.38
CA PRO A 29 -3.25 -3.75 -1.52
C PRO A 29 -2.41 -3.63 -2.79
N GLY A 30 -1.96 -4.74 -3.36
CA GLY A 30 -0.98 -4.72 -4.42
C GLY A 30 0.26 -3.92 -4.04
N SER A 31 0.84 -3.23 -5.00
CA SER A 31 2.12 -2.53 -4.82
C SER A 31 2.14 -1.41 -3.76
N THR A 32 1.00 -0.99 -3.21
CA THR A 32 1.01 -0.09 -2.04
C THR A 32 1.55 -0.77 -0.78
N PHE A 33 1.68 -2.09 -0.76
CA PHE A 33 2.29 -2.83 0.33
C PHE A 33 3.84 -2.77 0.32
N LYS A 34 4.47 -2.48 -0.81
CA LYS A 34 5.93 -2.50 -0.98
C LYS A 34 6.72 -1.62 0.00
N PRO A 35 6.28 -0.39 0.34
CA PRO A 35 6.94 0.38 1.39
C PRO A 35 6.91 -0.30 2.76
N ILE A 36 5.86 -1.07 3.08
CA ILE A 36 5.78 -1.84 4.32
C ILE A 36 6.79 -2.98 4.28
N THR A 37 6.85 -3.74 3.19
CA THR A 37 7.88 -4.79 3.00
C THR A 37 9.29 -4.22 3.07
N ALA A 38 9.52 -3.05 2.46
CA ALA A 38 10.80 -2.35 2.55
C ALA A 38 11.15 -2.02 4.01
N ALA A 39 10.20 -1.46 4.77
CA ALA A 39 10.40 -1.11 6.18
C ALA A 39 10.71 -2.35 7.02
N VAL A 40 9.95 -3.43 6.88
CA VAL A 40 10.20 -4.71 7.58
C VAL A 40 11.59 -5.24 7.26
N GLY A 41 11.98 -5.24 5.98
CA GLY A 41 13.29 -5.75 5.55
C GLY A 41 14.47 -4.90 6.01
N LEU A 42 14.31 -3.58 6.05
CA LEU A 42 15.32 -2.66 6.58
C LEU A 42 15.45 -2.78 8.11
N GLU A 43 14.32 -2.82 8.83
CA GLU A 43 14.31 -2.90 10.28
C GLU A 43 14.89 -4.21 10.80
N SER A 44 14.58 -5.33 10.15
CA SER A 44 15.16 -6.64 10.46
C SER A 44 16.62 -6.81 9.99
N GLY A 45 17.13 -5.89 9.17
CA GLY A 45 18.46 -6.01 8.55
C GLY A 45 18.54 -7.05 7.43
N ALA A 46 17.41 -7.59 6.98
CA ALA A 46 17.37 -8.55 5.87
C ALA A 46 17.61 -7.91 4.50
N ILE A 47 17.36 -6.60 4.37
CA ILE A 47 17.56 -5.81 3.15
C ILE A 47 18.66 -4.77 3.39
N ASP A 48 19.71 -4.79 2.53
CA ASP A 48 20.57 -3.63 2.34
C ASP A 48 19.96 -2.78 1.21
N PRO A 49 19.61 -1.50 1.47
CA PRO A 49 18.98 -0.66 0.46
C PRO A 49 19.84 -0.40 -0.78
N MET A 50 21.16 -0.60 -0.68
CA MET A 50 22.13 -0.39 -1.76
C MET A 50 22.53 -1.69 -2.46
N GLU A 51 22.07 -2.85 -1.97
CA GLU A 51 22.34 -4.12 -2.61
C GLU A 51 21.65 -4.22 -3.97
N ASP A 52 22.44 -4.43 -5.02
CA ASP A 52 21.94 -4.65 -6.38
C ASP A 52 21.52 -6.12 -6.57
N TYR A 53 20.20 -6.34 -6.72
CA TYR A 53 19.66 -7.70 -6.94
C TYR A 53 19.82 -8.19 -8.37
N GLY A 54 20.39 -7.36 -9.25
CA GLY A 54 20.66 -7.65 -10.65
C GLY A 54 19.38 -7.71 -11.51
N ASN A 55 19.50 -7.21 -12.72
CA ASN A 55 18.41 -7.24 -13.69
C ASN A 55 18.26 -8.66 -14.26
N VAL A 56 17.13 -9.28 -14.01
CA VAL A 56 16.79 -10.63 -14.51
C VAL A 56 15.73 -10.61 -15.63
N GLY A 57 15.46 -9.43 -16.19
CA GLY A 57 14.40 -9.21 -17.16
C GLY A 57 13.03 -9.01 -16.52
N LEU A 58 11.97 -9.30 -17.27
CA LEU A 58 10.58 -9.02 -16.85
C LEU A 58 9.90 -10.20 -16.15
N SER A 59 10.59 -11.32 -15.98
CA SER A 59 10.04 -12.54 -15.39
C SER A 59 11.11 -13.27 -14.60
N TRP A 60 10.77 -13.71 -13.40
CA TRP A 60 11.69 -14.39 -12.51
C TRP A 60 10.99 -15.52 -11.74
N GLN A 61 11.72 -16.57 -11.51
CA GLN A 61 11.37 -17.72 -10.70
C GLN A 61 12.56 -18.05 -9.80
N LYS A 62 12.34 -18.40 -8.53
CA LYS A 62 13.44 -18.76 -7.63
C LYS A 62 14.20 -19.98 -8.15
N ASP A 63 13.46 -21.04 -8.43
CA ASP A 63 13.99 -22.29 -8.99
C ASP A 63 12.84 -23.17 -9.52
N ALA A 64 13.19 -24.36 -10.03
CA ALA A 64 12.24 -25.29 -10.63
C ALA A 64 11.17 -25.85 -9.66
N SER A 65 11.33 -25.71 -8.34
CA SER A 65 10.34 -26.13 -7.36
C SER A 65 9.03 -25.33 -7.47
N TRP A 66 9.09 -24.10 -8.02
CA TRP A 66 7.91 -23.27 -8.27
C TRP A 66 7.10 -23.71 -9.51
N GLY A 67 7.54 -24.70 -10.24
CA GLY A 67 6.83 -25.23 -11.41
C GLY A 67 6.64 -24.21 -12.51
N SER A 68 5.39 -23.88 -12.85
CA SER A 68 5.05 -22.86 -13.86
C SER A 68 4.79 -21.48 -13.26
N TYR A 69 5.08 -21.26 -11.97
CA TYR A 69 4.88 -19.97 -11.33
C TYR A 69 6.08 -19.04 -11.56
N TYR A 70 5.80 -17.82 -11.98
CA TYR A 70 6.77 -16.75 -12.19
C TYR A 70 6.23 -15.44 -11.62
N VAL A 71 7.11 -14.68 -10.96
CA VAL A 71 6.87 -13.28 -10.62
C VAL A 71 7.24 -12.42 -11.83
N THR A 72 6.39 -11.49 -12.19
CA THR A 72 6.60 -10.59 -13.33
C THR A 72 6.66 -9.14 -12.89
N THR A 73 7.44 -8.33 -13.60
CA THR A 73 7.51 -6.88 -13.45
C THR A 73 7.29 -6.19 -14.80
N LEU A 74 7.01 -4.89 -14.79
CA LEU A 74 6.72 -4.13 -16.02
C LEU A 74 7.95 -3.50 -16.67
N HIS A 75 9.01 -3.28 -15.89
CA HIS A 75 10.20 -2.54 -16.32
C HIS A 75 11.47 -3.31 -16.01
N ALA A 76 12.43 -3.26 -16.94
CA ALA A 76 13.80 -3.66 -16.73
C ALA A 76 14.64 -2.39 -16.55
N TYR A 77 15.43 -2.32 -15.50
CA TYR A 77 16.24 -1.15 -15.14
C TYR A 77 17.50 -1.59 -14.38
N GLU A 78 18.47 -0.71 -14.25
CA GLU A 78 19.69 -0.90 -13.49
C GLU A 78 20.09 0.43 -12.81
N PRO A 79 20.68 0.38 -11.59
CA PRO A 79 20.84 -0.80 -10.71
C PRO A 79 19.50 -1.22 -10.09
N VAL A 80 19.34 -2.51 -9.74
CA VAL A 80 18.13 -3.06 -9.10
C VAL A 80 18.29 -2.96 -7.58
N ILE A 81 18.27 -1.73 -7.07
CA ILE A 81 18.35 -1.37 -5.65
C ILE A 81 16.97 -0.94 -5.14
N LEU A 82 16.79 -0.82 -3.82
CA LEU A 82 15.51 -0.52 -3.18
C LEU A 82 14.83 0.74 -3.73
N GLU A 83 15.56 1.84 -3.89
CA GLU A 83 15.00 3.11 -4.40
C GLU A 83 14.40 2.92 -5.80
N ASN A 84 15.16 2.35 -6.72
CA ASN A 84 14.69 2.10 -8.08
C ASN A 84 13.53 1.10 -8.11
N ALA A 85 13.55 0.07 -7.25
CA ALA A 85 12.46 -0.89 -7.13
C ALA A 85 11.15 -0.24 -6.66
N LEU A 86 11.19 0.79 -5.83
CA LEU A 86 10.02 1.60 -5.46
C LEU A 86 9.55 2.47 -6.63
N ILE A 87 10.46 3.18 -7.34
CA ILE A 87 10.16 4.03 -8.51
C ILE A 87 9.44 3.24 -9.59
N TYR A 88 10.02 2.11 -10.01
CA TYR A 88 9.49 1.25 -11.06
C TYR A 88 8.44 0.26 -10.58
N SER A 89 8.17 0.24 -9.27
CA SER A 89 7.21 -0.69 -8.64
C SER A 89 7.50 -2.16 -8.95
N ASP A 90 8.76 -2.59 -8.79
CA ASP A 90 9.25 -3.90 -9.19
C ASP A 90 8.77 -5.03 -8.25
N ASN A 91 7.98 -5.95 -8.79
CA ASN A 91 7.52 -7.11 -8.03
C ASN A 91 8.65 -8.12 -7.79
N ILE A 92 9.59 -8.26 -8.74
CA ILE A 92 10.68 -9.24 -8.63
C ILE A 92 11.63 -8.87 -7.49
N TYR A 93 11.96 -7.58 -7.37
CA TYR A 93 12.74 -7.09 -6.23
C TYR A 93 12.06 -7.44 -4.91
N PHE A 94 10.78 -7.10 -4.77
CA PHE A 94 10.05 -7.28 -3.51
C PHE A 94 9.73 -8.75 -3.20
N ALA A 95 9.58 -9.61 -4.21
CA ALA A 95 9.52 -11.06 -4.01
C ALA A 95 10.82 -11.62 -3.44
N LYS A 96 11.97 -11.22 -4.02
CA LYS A 96 13.30 -11.58 -3.50
C LYS A 96 13.53 -11.04 -2.09
N ALA A 97 13.11 -9.80 -1.82
CA ALA A 97 13.18 -9.17 -0.51
C ALA A 97 12.37 -9.95 0.53
N ALA A 98 11.12 -10.32 0.23
CA ALA A 98 10.30 -11.12 1.13
C ALA A 98 10.93 -12.49 1.44
N LEU A 99 11.51 -13.15 0.45
CA LEU A 99 12.23 -14.40 0.68
C LEU A 99 13.48 -14.24 1.56
N LYS A 100 14.16 -13.09 1.50
CA LYS A 100 15.28 -12.77 2.39
C LYS A 100 14.82 -12.48 3.82
N ILE A 101 13.69 -11.79 3.98
CA ILE A 101 13.06 -11.55 5.29
C ILE A 101 12.67 -12.88 5.94
N GLY A 102 12.07 -13.78 5.18
CA GLY A 102 11.55 -15.06 5.68
C GLY A 102 10.15 -14.93 6.27
N SER A 103 9.44 -16.06 6.39
CA SER A 103 8.04 -16.06 6.85
C SER A 103 7.90 -15.67 8.32
N GLU A 104 8.75 -16.18 9.21
CA GLU A 104 8.69 -15.90 10.65
C GLU A 104 8.85 -14.41 10.95
N GLU A 105 9.85 -13.77 10.35
CA GLU A 105 10.08 -12.33 10.53
C GLU A 105 8.98 -11.50 9.89
N MET A 106 8.51 -11.87 8.69
CA MET A 106 7.40 -11.18 8.03
C MET A 106 6.12 -11.22 8.89
N GLU A 107 5.76 -12.39 9.39
CA GLU A 107 4.58 -12.59 10.25
C GLU A 107 4.70 -11.83 11.57
N SER A 108 5.86 -11.93 12.23
CA SER A 108 6.15 -11.23 13.49
C SER A 108 6.04 -9.72 13.32
N SER A 109 6.68 -9.18 12.28
CA SER A 109 6.67 -7.75 11.97
C SER A 109 5.28 -7.25 11.61
N LEU A 110 4.52 -7.99 10.77
CA LEU A 110 3.16 -7.60 10.41
C LEU A 110 2.20 -7.68 11.60
N THR A 111 2.35 -8.68 12.47
CA THR A 111 1.60 -8.74 13.75
C THR A 111 1.94 -7.53 14.62
N GLY A 112 3.22 -7.18 14.74
CA GLY A 112 3.67 -5.98 15.43
C GLY A 112 3.12 -4.66 14.86
N LEU A 113 2.72 -4.65 13.60
CA LEU A 113 2.05 -3.54 12.92
C LEU A 113 0.52 -3.58 13.06
N GLY A 114 -0.06 -4.52 13.81
CA GLY A 114 -1.50 -4.64 14.06
C GLY A 114 -2.27 -5.47 13.02
N PHE A 115 -1.59 -6.28 12.20
CA PHE A 115 -2.28 -7.27 11.37
C PHE A 115 -2.88 -8.36 12.25
N ASN A 116 -4.06 -8.86 11.86
CA ASN A 116 -4.88 -9.82 12.59
C ASN A 116 -5.36 -9.29 13.96
N GLU A 117 -5.37 -7.96 14.12
CA GLU A 117 -5.85 -7.27 15.33
C GLU A 117 -6.93 -6.23 15.00
N GLU A 118 -7.79 -5.95 15.97
CA GLU A 118 -8.80 -4.90 15.84
C GLU A 118 -8.15 -3.50 15.88
N LEU A 119 -8.49 -2.64 14.92
CA LEU A 119 -8.01 -1.26 14.92
C LEU A 119 -8.59 -0.47 16.11
N PRO A 120 -7.79 0.36 16.78
CA PRO A 120 -8.24 1.23 17.87
C PRO A 120 -9.03 2.43 17.32
N PHE A 121 -10.21 2.18 16.78
CA PHE A 121 -11.06 3.17 16.14
C PHE A 121 -12.50 3.04 16.63
N GLU A 122 -13.28 4.15 16.62
CA GLU A 122 -14.63 4.21 17.20
C GLU A 122 -15.65 3.36 16.41
N ILE A 123 -15.34 3.01 15.18
CA ILE A 123 -16.18 2.15 14.35
C ILE A 123 -15.43 0.85 14.08
N LYS A 124 -16.08 -0.27 14.35
CA LYS A 124 -15.47 -1.58 14.06
C LYS A 124 -15.14 -1.72 12.57
N MET A 125 -13.88 -1.94 12.28
CA MET A 125 -13.32 -2.18 10.96
C MET A 125 -13.03 -3.68 10.78
N ALA A 126 -12.94 -4.16 9.54
CA ALA A 126 -12.40 -5.48 9.28
C ALA A 126 -10.88 -5.45 9.53
N GLU A 127 -10.38 -6.49 10.16
CA GLU A 127 -8.97 -6.65 10.51
C GLU A 127 -8.14 -6.94 9.25
N SER A 128 -7.02 -6.24 9.09
CA SER A 128 -6.05 -6.58 8.04
C SER A 128 -5.41 -7.92 8.33
N GLN A 129 -5.10 -8.69 7.30
CA GLN A 129 -4.50 -10.02 7.44
C GLN A 129 -3.33 -10.23 6.49
N TYR A 130 -2.41 -11.10 6.83
CA TYR A 130 -1.30 -11.51 5.95
C TYR A 130 -1.48 -12.94 5.40
N SER A 131 -2.40 -13.72 5.96
CA SER A 131 -2.73 -15.06 5.49
C SER A 131 -4.22 -15.40 5.73
N ASN A 132 -4.75 -16.35 4.96
CA ASN A 132 -6.07 -16.96 5.18
C ASN A 132 -6.02 -18.12 6.20
N SER A 133 -4.82 -18.56 6.59
CA SER A 133 -4.52 -19.60 7.56
C SER A 133 -3.73 -19.01 8.74
N GLU A 134 -3.20 -19.87 9.63
CA GLU A 134 -2.44 -19.44 10.80
C GLU A 134 -1.14 -18.69 10.45
N GLY A 135 -0.57 -18.91 9.25
CA GLY A 135 0.68 -18.29 8.83
C GLY A 135 0.92 -18.35 7.33
N ILE A 136 2.11 -17.94 6.90
CA ILE A 136 2.58 -17.99 5.51
C ILE A 136 3.18 -19.37 5.25
N GLU A 137 2.48 -20.22 4.53
CA GLU A 137 2.79 -21.65 4.43
C GLU A 137 3.78 -22.01 3.32
N THR A 138 3.88 -21.19 2.27
CA THR A 138 4.72 -21.50 1.10
C THR A 138 5.61 -20.35 0.70
N GLU A 139 6.74 -20.67 0.05
CA GLU A 139 7.65 -19.66 -0.50
C GLU A 139 6.99 -18.78 -1.57
N ILE A 140 6.10 -19.33 -2.38
CA ILE A 140 5.34 -18.56 -3.39
C ILE A 140 4.41 -17.57 -2.68
N GLN A 141 3.69 -18.00 -1.64
CA GLN A 141 2.85 -17.10 -0.84
C GLN A 141 3.69 -15.98 -0.20
N LEU A 142 4.85 -16.32 0.37
CA LEU A 142 5.77 -15.33 0.95
C LEU A 142 6.26 -14.33 -0.10
N ALA A 143 6.69 -14.82 -1.26
CA ALA A 143 7.13 -13.97 -2.36
C ALA A 143 6.03 -13.01 -2.84
N ASP A 144 4.79 -13.51 -2.99
CA ASP A 144 3.62 -12.70 -3.38
C ASP A 144 3.24 -11.69 -2.30
N SER A 145 3.35 -12.05 -1.03
CA SER A 145 3.11 -11.14 0.09
C SER A 145 4.05 -9.92 0.04
N GLY A 146 5.29 -10.10 -0.44
CA GLY A 146 6.28 -9.02 -0.55
C GLY A 146 5.85 -7.84 -1.41
N TYR A 147 4.95 -8.03 -2.37
CA TYR A 147 4.40 -6.95 -3.20
C TYR A 147 2.88 -6.80 -3.06
N GLY A 148 2.33 -7.29 -1.94
CA GLY A 148 0.95 -7.07 -1.53
C GLY A 148 -0.08 -7.88 -2.33
N GLN A 149 0.31 -9.08 -2.78
CA GLN A 149 -0.53 -10.07 -3.42
C GLN A 149 -0.68 -11.31 -2.51
N GLY A 150 -0.99 -12.45 -3.07
CA GLY A 150 -1.19 -13.67 -2.31
C GLY A 150 -2.43 -13.59 -1.43
N GLN A 151 -2.24 -13.66 -0.12
CA GLN A 151 -3.32 -13.66 0.86
C GLN A 151 -3.35 -12.40 1.75
N VAL A 152 -2.52 -11.39 1.42
CA VAL A 152 -2.49 -10.11 2.12
C VAL A 152 -3.75 -9.31 1.78
N LEU A 153 -4.51 -8.97 2.82
CA LEU A 153 -5.67 -8.08 2.72
C LEU A 153 -5.53 -6.96 3.76
N VAL A 154 -5.80 -5.74 3.36
CA VAL A 154 -5.63 -4.55 4.22
C VAL A 154 -6.90 -3.72 4.29
N ASN A 155 -7.17 -3.18 5.47
CA ASN A 155 -8.16 -2.13 5.63
C ASN A 155 -7.55 -0.78 5.23
N PRO A 156 -8.25 0.08 4.47
CA PRO A 156 -7.71 1.39 4.05
C PRO A 156 -7.28 2.29 5.19
N LEU A 157 -8.01 2.30 6.33
CA LEU A 157 -7.62 3.08 7.49
C LEU A 157 -6.34 2.54 8.15
N HIS A 158 -6.20 1.21 8.23
CA HIS A 158 -4.98 0.59 8.73
C HIS A 158 -3.76 0.96 7.86
N MET A 159 -3.91 0.95 6.53
CA MET A 159 -2.88 1.43 5.62
C MET A 159 -2.50 2.88 5.92
N ALA A 160 -3.47 3.76 6.13
CA ALA A 160 -3.20 5.16 6.49
C ALA A 160 -2.41 5.26 7.80
N CYS A 161 -2.77 4.47 8.82
CA CYS A 161 -2.05 4.42 10.08
C CYS A 161 -0.58 3.99 9.87
N ILE A 162 -0.33 2.90 9.13
CA ILE A 162 1.05 2.43 8.87
C ILE A 162 1.84 3.46 8.06
N TYR A 163 1.24 4.05 7.02
CA TYR A 163 1.91 5.06 6.21
C TYR A 163 2.26 6.33 7.01
N SER A 164 1.51 6.65 8.07
CA SER A 164 1.85 7.76 8.96
C SER A 164 3.23 7.59 9.61
N ALA A 165 3.68 6.36 9.85
CA ALA A 165 4.98 6.11 10.43
C ALA A 165 6.15 6.59 9.55
N PHE A 166 5.98 6.61 8.23
CA PHE A 166 7.03 7.05 7.31
C PHE A 166 7.27 8.57 7.34
N CYS A 167 6.30 9.36 7.79
CA CYS A 167 6.43 10.81 7.97
C CYS A 167 6.33 11.22 9.45
N ASN A 168 6.51 10.29 10.39
CA ASN A 168 6.37 10.53 11.82
C ASN A 168 7.39 9.71 12.63
N GLU A 169 8.66 9.73 12.20
CA GLU A 169 9.79 9.13 12.91
C GLU A 169 9.61 7.64 13.27
N GLY A 170 8.83 6.91 12.47
CA GLY A 170 8.54 5.49 12.68
C GLY A 170 7.38 5.19 13.64
N ASN A 171 6.63 6.19 14.08
CA ASN A 171 5.50 6.02 14.97
C ASN A 171 4.17 5.92 14.19
N VAL A 172 3.40 4.88 14.44
CA VAL A 172 2.06 4.71 13.86
C VAL A 172 1.04 5.51 14.67
N ILE A 173 0.34 6.43 14.01
CA ILE A 173 -0.66 7.30 14.65
C ILE A 173 -1.94 6.49 14.93
N LYS A 174 -2.54 6.72 16.12
CA LYS A 174 -3.85 6.22 16.47
C LYS A 174 -4.93 7.03 15.74
N PRO A 175 -5.80 6.38 14.96
CA PRO A 175 -6.88 7.09 14.27
C PRO A 175 -8.00 7.46 15.24
N TYR A 176 -8.70 8.54 14.97
CA TYR A 176 -9.96 8.90 15.62
C TYR A 176 -10.92 9.58 14.63
N LEU A 177 -12.20 9.44 14.85
CA LEU A 177 -13.25 9.99 14.00
C LEU A 177 -13.82 11.30 14.55
N VAL A 178 -13.92 11.39 15.87
CA VAL A 178 -14.57 12.53 16.52
C VAL A 178 -13.60 13.70 16.63
N TYR A 179 -13.90 14.82 15.95
CA TYR A 179 -13.10 16.03 16.01
C TYR A 179 -12.93 16.53 17.46
N GLN A 180 -11.70 16.87 17.81
CA GLN A 180 -11.35 17.44 19.11
C GLN A 180 -10.64 18.78 18.89
N ASN A 181 -11.07 19.83 19.60
CA ASN A 181 -10.49 21.17 19.44
C ASN A 181 -9.02 21.28 19.90
N GLU A 182 -8.59 20.41 20.78
CA GLU A 182 -7.22 20.32 21.32
C GLU A 182 -6.68 18.90 21.13
N ALA A 183 -6.81 18.35 19.91
CA ALA A 183 -6.31 17.04 19.61
C ALA A 183 -4.79 17.02 19.68
N THR A 184 -4.24 16.20 20.58
CA THR A 184 -2.84 15.80 20.56
C THR A 184 -2.73 14.47 19.83
N ALA A 185 -1.72 14.31 18.96
CA ALA A 185 -1.48 13.03 18.33
C ALA A 185 -1.19 11.96 19.39
N GLU A 186 -1.94 10.87 19.35
CA GLU A 186 -1.66 9.67 20.10
C GLU A 186 -1.05 8.63 19.18
N TYR A 187 -0.08 7.89 19.67
CA TYR A 187 0.49 6.78 18.89
C TYR A 187 -0.26 5.48 19.23
N TRP A 188 -0.67 4.79 18.18
CA TRP A 188 -1.16 3.42 18.34
C TRP A 188 0.02 2.47 18.55
N ILE A 189 1.05 2.58 17.71
CA ILE A 189 2.26 1.78 17.82
C ILE A 189 3.46 2.73 17.82
N PRO A 190 3.98 3.09 19.01
CA PRO A 190 5.18 3.91 19.10
C PRO A 190 6.40 3.10 18.70
N GLY A 191 7.28 3.69 17.89
CA GLY A 191 8.52 3.04 17.45
C GLY A 191 8.29 1.76 16.64
N ALA A 192 7.22 1.73 15.81
CA ALA A 192 6.95 0.62 14.91
C ALA A 192 8.12 0.36 13.95
N PHE A 193 8.82 1.42 13.59
CA PHE A 193 10.09 1.41 12.85
C PHE A 193 11.07 2.39 13.50
N SER A 194 12.36 2.15 13.32
CA SER A 194 13.38 3.16 13.64
C SER A 194 13.23 4.39 12.74
N ASN A 195 13.69 5.55 13.22
CA ASN A 195 13.70 6.78 12.42
C ASN A 195 14.54 6.60 11.13
N GLU A 196 15.62 5.80 11.19
CA GLU A 196 16.45 5.49 10.03
C GLU A 196 15.64 4.72 8.97
N THR A 197 14.92 3.67 9.36
CA THR A 197 14.06 2.89 8.48
C THR A 197 12.95 3.75 7.88
N ALA A 198 12.23 4.49 8.72
CA ALA A 198 11.15 5.38 8.27
C ALA A 198 11.66 6.41 7.25
N SER A 199 12.78 7.07 7.55
CA SER A 199 13.41 8.05 6.67
C SER A 199 13.85 7.43 5.34
N ARG A 200 14.40 6.23 5.35
CA ARG A 200 14.83 5.53 4.13
C ARG A 200 13.64 5.20 3.23
N VAL A 201 12.54 4.72 3.80
CA VAL A 201 11.30 4.45 3.05
C VAL A 201 10.68 5.75 2.53
N LEU A 202 10.69 6.82 3.34
CA LEU A 202 10.23 8.15 2.94
C LEU A 202 10.98 8.65 1.70
N GLU A 203 12.32 8.57 1.68
CA GLU A 203 13.13 8.99 0.53
C GLU A 203 12.77 8.20 -0.74
N GLY A 204 12.61 6.88 -0.63
CA GLY A 204 12.16 6.06 -1.76
C GLY A 204 10.76 6.43 -2.25
N THR A 205 9.81 6.67 -1.34
CA THR A 205 8.44 7.04 -1.70
C THR A 205 8.32 8.48 -2.24
N LYS A 206 9.22 9.41 -1.85
CA LYS A 206 9.38 10.72 -2.51
C LYS A 206 9.72 10.54 -3.98
N LYS A 207 10.65 9.65 -4.30
CA LYS A 207 11.05 9.38 -5.71
C LYS A 207 9.91 8.83 -6.54
N VAL A 208 9.02 8.01 -5.99
CA VAL A 208 7.83 7.50 -6.71
C VAL A 208 6.95 8.62 -7.26
N VAL A 209 6.89 9.77 -6.55
CA VAL A 209 6.05 10.91 -6.94
C VAL A 209 6.83 11.99 -7.71
N ASN A 210 8.13 12.15 -7.41
CA ASN A 210 8.89 13.30 -7.93
C ASN A 210 9.89 12.93 -9.04
N ASP A 211 10.21 11.64 -9.26
CA ASP A 211 10.98 11.19 -10.42
C ASP A 211 10.04 11.02 -11.63
N SER A 212 10.48 11.47 -12.81
CA SER A 212 9.68 11.37 -14.05
C SER A 212 9.34 9.92 -14.48
N ASN A 213 10.10 8.94 -13.99
CA ASN A 213 9.82 7.52 -14.19
C ASN A 213 8.92 6.94 -13.08
N GLY A 214 8.65 7.72 -12.04
CA GLY A 214 7.84 7.28 -10.90
C GLY A 214 6.40 7.03 -11.28
N THR A 215 5.84 5.95 -10.76
CA THR A 215 4.45 5.55 -11.06
C THR A 215 3.41 6.54 -10.52
N GLY A 216 3.79 7.39 -9.56
CA GLY A 216 2.97 8.46 -8.97
C GLY A 216 3.23 9.85 -9.57
N TYR A 217 4.12 9.99 -10.55
CA TYR A 217 4.56 11.28 -11.07
C TYR A 217 3.43 12.20 -11.59
N ALA A 218 2.32 11.64 -12.03
CA ALA A 218 1.17 12.45 -12.46
C ALA A 218 0.50 13.26 -11.33
N ALA A 219 0.86 13.02 -10.05
CA ALA A 219 0.45 13.81 -8.90
C ALA A 219 1.58 14.71 -8.37
N HIS A 220 2.73 14.79 -9.07
CA HIS A 220 3.84 15.67 -8.71
C HIS A 220 3.41 17.13 -8.63
N ARG A 221 3.96 17.86 -7.67
CA ARG A 221 3.79 19.30 -7.50
C ARG A 221 5.15 19.97 -7.29
N ASP A 222 5.31 21.15 -7.91
CA ASP A 222 6.53 21.96 -7.75
C ASP A 222 6.56 22.77 -6.45
N ASP A 223 5.39 22.99 -5.84
CA ASP A 223 5.21 23.85 -4.68
C ASP A 223 5.21 23.10 -3.35
N ILE A 224 5.01 21.79 -3.36
CA ILE A 224 4.92 20.94 -2.15
C ILE A 224 5.57 19.59 -2.42
N LEU A 225 6.48 19.19 -1.54
CA LEU A 225 7.10 17.87 -1.64
C LEU A 225 6.12 16.79 -1.16
N LEU A 226 5.79 15.89 -2.06
CA LEU A 226 4.90 14.75 -1.82
C LEU A 226 5.68 13.44 -1.84
N ALA A 227 5.20 12.47 -1.10
CA ALA A 227 5.65 11.08 -1.14
C ALA A 227 4.46 10.16 -1.32
N GLY A 228 4.67 8.98 -1.88
CA GLY A 228 3.55 8.06 -2.07
C GLY A 228 3.91 6.75 -2.74
N LYS A 229 2.92 5.91 -2.95
CA LYS A 229 3.05 4.65 -3.69
C LYS A 229 1.75 4.29 -4.38
N THR A 230 1.83 3.97 -5.65
CA THR A 230 0.73 3.42 -6.43
C THR A 230 0.61 1.92 -6.23
N GLY A 231 -0.59 1.38 -6.40
CA GLY A 231 -0.84 -0.04 -6.39
C GLY A 231 -1.91 -0.44 -7.40
N THR A 232 -1.70 -1.57 -8.05
CA THR A 232 -2.73 -2.25 -8.82
C THR A 232 -2.77 -3.68 -8.33
N ALA A 233 -3.93 -4.14 -7.89
CA ALA A 233 -4.14 -5.50 -7.45
C ALA A 233 -5.12 -6.19 -8.40
N GLU A 234 -4.71 -7.32 -8.97
CA GLU A 234 -5.61 -8.15 -9.77
C GLU A 234 -6.51 -9.00 -8.85
N ILE A 235 -7.80 -8.97 -9.10
CA ILE A 235 -8.78 -9.84 -8.46
C ILE A 235 -9.27 -10.83 -9.49
N LYS A 236 -8.82 -12.07 -9.36
CA LYS A 236 -9.15 -13.18 -10.24
C LYS A 236 -9.68 -14.37 -9.46
N ALA A 237 -10.67 -15.07 -10.00
CA ALA A 237 -11.18 -16.31 -9.41
C ALA A 237 -10.17 -17.47 -9.57
N SER A 238 -9.31 -17.40 -10.60
CA SER A 238 -8.23 -18.35 -10.86
C SER A 238 -7.13 -17.71 -11.70
N LYS A 239 -5.97 -18.37 -11.82
CA LYS A 239 -4.84 -17.89 -12.62
C LYS A 239 -5.21 -17.67 -14.10
N ASP A 240 -6.12 -18.47 -14.64
CA ASP A 240 -6.56 -18.43 -16.05
C ASP A 240 -7.79 -17.53 -16.26
N ASP A 241 -8.27 -16.88 -15.21
CA ASP A 241 -9.42 -15.99 -15.28
C ASP A 241 -9.03 -14.67 -15.96
N ILE A 242 -9.49 -14.47 -17.19
CA ILE A 242 -9.32 -13.23 -17.95
C ILE A 242 -10.42 -12.20 -17.68
N SER A 243 -11.49 -12.60 -16.99
CA SER A 243 -12.62 -11.73 -16.64
C SER A 243 -12.41 -10.98 -15.33
N GLY A 244 -11.33 -11.28 -14.59
CA GLY A 244 -10.98 -10.64 -13.34
C GLY A 244 -10.88 -9.12 -13.47
N THR A 245 -11.18 -8.43 -12.38
CA THR A 245 -11.09 -6.97 -12.26
C THR A 245 -9.79 -6.54 -11.60
N GLU A 246 -9.54 -5.26 -11.56
CA GLU A 246 -8.38 -4.65 -10.91
C GLU A 246 -8.83 -3.62 -9.88
N LEU A 247 -8.19 -3.65 -8.71
CA LEU A 247 -8.24 -2.55 -7.75
C LEU A 247 -7.10 -1.59 -8.02
N GLY A 248 -7.41 -0.32 -8.17
CA GLY A 248 -6.42 0.74 -8.22
C GLY A 248 -6.25 1.37 -6.85
N TRP A 249 -5.01 1.54 -6.43
CA TRP A 249 -4.65 2.17 -5.17
C TRP A 249 -3.68 3.33 -5.37
N PHE A 250 -3.79 4.32 -4.50
CA PHE A 250 -2.77 5.32 -4.32
C PHE A 250 -2.70 5.73 -2.86
N ALA A 251 -1.50 5.64 -2.30
CA ALA A 251 -1.13 6.26 -1.03
C ALA A 251 -0.30 7.49 -1.35
N ILE A 252 -0.71 8.67 -0.91
CA ILE A 252 0.02 9.93 -1.12
C ILE A 252 -0.05 10.80 0.12
N PHE A 253 1.05 11.44 0.46
CA PHE A 253 1.14 12.26 1.66
C PHE A 253 2.18 13.38 1.50
N THR A 254 2.01 14.44 2.32
CA THR A 254 3.00 15.50 2.45
C THR A 254 4.26 14.98 3.12
N ALA A 255 5.42 15.30 2.55
CA ALA A 255 6.72 14.77 2.95
C ALA A 255 7.67 15.84 3.53
N GLU A 256 7.11 16.98 3.94
CA GLU A 256 7.83 18.11 4.54
C GLU A 256 7.18 18.50 5.86
N ASP A 257 7.99 18.78 6.89
CA ASP A 257 7.51 19.22 8.21
C ASP A 257 6.98 20.65 8.21
N THR A 258 7.27 21.43 7.16
CA THR A 258 6.92 22.84 7.05
C THR A 258 5.55 23.11 6.43
N VAL A 259 4.84 22.06 6.01
CA VAL A 259 3.53 22.20 5.39
C VAL A 259 2.49 22.59 6.44
N GLU A 260 1.86 23.75 6.26
CA GLU A 260 0.83 24.27 7.19
C GLU A 260 -0.38 23.34 7.32
N ARG A 261 -0.74 22.66 6.25
CA ARG A 261 -1.88 21.74 6.18
C ARG A 261 -1.44 20.34 5.69
N PRO A 262 -0.77 19.56 6.53
CA PRO A 262 -0.33 18.23 6.13
C PRO A 262 -1.54 17.32 5.83
N ILE A 263 -1.37 16.43 4.85
CA ILE A 263 -2.39 15.49 4.44
C ILE A 263 -1.78 14.13 4.09
N LEU A 264 -2.48 13.07 4.43
CA LEU A 264 -2.24 11.71 3.97
C LEU A 264 -3.54 11.16 3.39
N ILE A 265 -3.49 10.69 2.15
CA ILE A 265 -4.63 10.14 1.42
C ILE A 265 -4.32 8.68 1.08
N ILE A 266 -5.25 7.79 1.43
CA ILE A 266 -5.28 6.42 0.93
C ILE A 266 -6.53 6.27 0.11
N SER A 267 -6.37 6.09 -1.19
CA SER A 267 -7.48 5.89 -2.12
C SER A 267 -7.47 4.48 -2.71
N MET A 268 -8.65 3.88 -2.76
CA MET A 268 -8.89 2.61 -3.46
C MET A 268 -10.11 2.76 -4.37
N VAL A 269 -9.96 2.31 -5.61
CA VAL A 269 -11.02 2.31 -6.61
C VAL A 269 -11.16 0.92 -7.21
N GLU A 270 -12.38 0.38 -7.17
CA GLU A 270 -12.72 -0.89 -7.82
C GLU A 270 -12.81 -0.70 -9.35
N ASP A 271 -12.53 -1.77 -10.06
CA ASP A 271 -12.72 -1.88 -11.52
C ASP A 271 -11.98 -0.79 -12.31
N VAL A 272 -10.68 -0.68 -12.07
CA VAL A 272 -9.81 0.24 -12.84
C VAL A 272 -9.24 -0.40 -14.11
N LYS A 273 -9.55 -1.68 -14.38
CA LYS A 273 -9.19 -2.36 -15.61
C LYS A 273 -9.80 -1.61 -16.80
N GLY A 274 -8.97 -1.24 -17.76
CA GLY A 274 -9.40 -0.41 -18.89
C GLY A 274 -9.53 1.09 -18.62
N ARG A 275 -9.32 1.55 -17.37
CA ARG A 275 -9.29 2.98 -16.98
C ARG A 275 -7.87 3.52 -16.79
N GLY A 276 -6.87 2.66 -16.93
CA GLY A 276 -5.45 3.01 -16.72
C GLY A 276 -4.89 2.56 -15.37
N GLY A 277 -5.51 1.58 -14.73
CA GLY A 277 -5.05 1.00 -13.47
C GLY A 277 -4.95 2.05 -12.35
N SER A 278 -3.89 1.97 -11.55
CA SER A 278 -3.61 2.97 -10.50
C SER A 278 -3.46 4.39 -11.01
N GLY A 279 -3.07 4.60 -12.28
CA GLY A 279 -2.97 5.94 -12.87
C GLY A 279 -4.32 6.70 -12.89
N TYR A 280 -5.45 5.99 -12.89
CA TYR A 280 -6.76 6.59 -12.71
C TYR A 280 -6.91 7.21 -11.31
N VAL A 281 -6.46 6.50 -10.27
CA VAL A 281 -6.51 6.95 -8.88
C VAL A 281 -5.57 8.13 -8.66
N VAL A 282 -4.32 8.05 -9.18
CA VAL A 282 -3.33 9.15 -9.12
C VAL A 282 -3.91 10.47 -9.63
N LYS A 283 -4.62 10.43 -10.78
CA LYS A 283 -5.26 11.62 -11.35
C LYS A 283 -6.39 12.16 -10.48
N LYS A 284 -7.14 11.29 -9.80
CA LYS A 284 -8.22 11.72 -8.90
C LYS A 284 -7.67 12.37 -7.64
N ASP A 285 -6.66 11.77 -7.03
CA ASP A 285 -6.03 12.32 -5.84
C ASP A 285 -5.26 13.61 -6.15
N GLY A 286 -4.70 13.75 -7.35
CA GLY A 286 -4.13 15.01 -7.83
C GLY A 286 -5.13 16.16 -7.77
N LEU A 287 -6.39 15.95 -8.19
CA LEU A 287 -7.46 16.96 -8.08
C LEU A 287 -7.83 17.27 -6.61
N VAL A 288 -7.82 16.25 -5.73
CA VAL A 288 -8.06 16.46 -4.29
C VAL A 288 -6.94 17.32 -3.69
N LEU A 289 -5.69 17.06 -4.06
CA LEU A 289 -4.55 17.84 -3.59
C LEU A 289 -4.58 19.28 -4.12
N GLU A 290 -4.97 19.50 -5.38
CA GLU A 290 -5.17 20.84 -5.93
C GLU A 290 -6.18 21.63 -5.09
N GLU A 291 -7.34 21.06 -4.78
CA GLU A 291 -8.37 21.71 -3.97
C GLU A 291 -7.90 21.92 -2.53
N TRP A 292 -7.24 20.92 -1.93
CA TRP A 292 -6.74 20.99 -0.56
C TRP A 292 -5.76 22.15 -0.34
N PHE A 293 -4.81 22.32 -1.27
CA PHE A 293 -3.78 23.35 -1.16
C PHE A 293 -4.17 24.70 -1.75
N SER A 294 -5.24 24.78 -2.58
CA SER A 294 -5.76 26.06 -3.09
C SER A 294 -6.81 26.69 -2.19
N SER A 295 -7.45 25.92 -1.30
CA SER A 295 -8.45 26.41 -0.35
C SER A 295 -7.75 27.10 0.82
N ASN A 296 -7.74 28.46 0.82
CA ASN A 296 -7.28 29.30 1.94
C ASN A 296 -8.30 29.33 3.09
#